data_4e33f78b0e32e665df74ee53945daef5
#
_entry.id   4e33f78b0e32e665df74ee53945daef5
#
_cell.length_a   1.000
_cell.length_b   1.000
_cell.length_c   1.000
_cell.angle_alpha   90.00
_cell.angle_beta   90.00
_cell.angle_gamma   90.00
#
_symmetry.space_group_name_H-M   'P 1'
#
loop_
_entity.id
_entity.type
_entity.pdbx_description
1 polymer ?
#
loop_
_entity_poly.entity_id
_entity_poly.type
_entity_poly.pdbx_seq_one_letter_code
_entity_poly.pdbx_strand_id
1 'polypeptide(L)'
;MKQPQRTLLIMGTRGVPANHGGFETFAERYALFLAGRGWSVSVYCQEDVEEITEPVRTDVWRGITRIFIQTARKGGLGALDFDWKCVRDALTRPGVCLVLGYNGAAFLPVLRLAGRKVFTNMDGIEWKRPKWPLPVRAWFYVNEWIAAWTSQRLVADHPAIATHLSTRRSRKATVVIPYGGDPVVEAPAAPLAALGLEPLRYVVSIARIEPDNNILTIVKAFSAAKRGFKLVVLGKFEDDNAYHAEVRAAASDEVVFPGAIYDSAIVRALRFHARAYLHGHTVGGTNPSLVEALWAGNAVIAHDNPYNRWTAGAAALLFNDVGSCAAAIALALADNELVTRLSEAARERAAAAFKWRDVLVAYERECLALASPRGAQPEEALQPATPRWV
;
A
#
# COMPACT_ATOMS: atom_id res chain seq x y z
N MET A 1 -0.46 40.84 0.40
CA MET A 1 0.57 39.95 -0.17
C MET A 1 -0.13 38.61 -0.48
N LYS A 2 -0.09 38.11 -1.75
CA LYS A 2 -0.60 36.78 -2.05
C LYS A 2 0.26 35.75 -1.30
N GLN A 3 -0.34 34.88 -0.50
CA GLN A 3 0.37 33.75 0.09
C GLN A 3 1.09 32.98 -1.03
N PRO A 4 2.34 32.55 -0.83
CA PRO A 4 3.04 31.75 -1.81
C PRO A 4 2.20 30.51 -2.13
N GLN A 5 1.93 30.30 -3.40
CA GLN A 5 1.09 29.19 -3.87
C GLN A 5 1.73 27.87 -3.45
N ARG A 6 1.09 27.13 -2.55
CA ARG A 6 1.55 25.81 -2.10
C ARG A 6 1.34 24.82 -3.23
N THR A 7 2.43 24.32 -3.80
CA THR A 7 2.39 23.44 -4.97
C THR A 7 3.06 22.11 -4.65
N LEU A 8 2.40 21.02 -5.04
CA LEU A 8 2.91 19.65 -4.91
C LEU A 8 2.87 18.93 -6.27
N LEU A 9 3.94 18.23 -6.58
CA LEU A 9 4.05 17.28 -7.69
C LEU A 9 4.14 15.87 -7.12
N ILE A 10 3.23 14.98 -7.49
CA ILE A 10 3.22 13.57 -7.07
C ILE A 10 3.65 12.71 -8.25
N MET A 11 4.70 11.89 -8.07
CA MET A 11 5.27 10.97 -9.06
C MET A 11 5.55 9.59 -8.45
N GLY A 12 5.88 8.61 -9.28
CA GLY A 12 6.12 7.22 -8.83
C GLY A 12 4.85 6.41 -8.66
N THR A 13 3.78 6.79 -9.35
CA THR A 13 2.48 6.08 -9.41
C THR A 13 2.00 6.04 -10.86
N ARG A 14 1.12 5.08 -11.19
CA ARG A 14 0.50 5.03 -12.51
C ARG A 14 -0.51 6.14 -12.77
N GLY A 15 -0.93 6.86 -11.71
CA GLY A 15 -1.77 8.03 -11.82
C GLY A 15 -3.11 7.92 -11.08
N VAL A 16 -3.96 8.91 -11.33
CA VAL A 16 -5.31 9.02 -10.76
C VAL A 16 -6.36 9.15 -11.87
N PRO A 17 -7.59 8.59 -11.69
CA PRO A 17 -8.13 7.91 -10.51
C PRO A 17 -7.43 6.58 -10.21
N ALA A 18 -7.55 6.12 -8.95
CA ALA A 18 -6.89 4.93 -8.45
C ALA A 18 -7.51 3.64 -9.02
N ASN A 19 -6.77 2.94 -9.87
CA ASN A 19 -7.22 1.69 -10.52
C ASN A 19 -6.25 0.52 -10.28
N HIS A 20 -5.10 0.72 -9.61
CA HIS A 20 -4.02 -0.27 -9.66
C HIS A 20 -3.49 -0.74 -8.31
N GLY A 21 -3.45 0.10 -7.26
CA GLY A 21 -2.83 -0.33 -6.02
C GLY A 21 -2.81 0.71 -4.90
N GLY A 22 -2.02 0.42 -3.87
CA GLY A 22 -1.95 1.25 -2.66
C GLY A 22 -1.41 2.65 -2.91
N PHE A 23 -0.42 2.81 -3.78
CA PHE A 23 0.13 4.13 -4.11
C PHE A 23 -0.84 4.99 -4.89
N GLU A 24 -1.60 4.43 -5.82
CA GLU A 24 -2.64 5.15 -6.56
C GLU A 24 -3.76 5.61 -5.61
N THR A 25 -4.21 4.72 -4.71
CA THR A 25 -5.22 5.06 -3.69
C THR A 25 -4.72 6.16 -2.76
N PHE A 26 -3.47 6.08 -2.31
CA PHE A 26 -2.86 7.12 -1.49
C PHE A 26 -2.74 8.44 -2.27
N ALA A 27 -2.23 8.41 -3.51
CA ALA A 27 -2.03 9.60 -4.34
C ALA A 27 -3.35 10.33 -4.62
N GLU A 28 -4.42 9.59 -4.93
CA GLU A 28 -5.75 10.15 -5.13
C GLU A 28 -6.26 10.84 -3.86
N ARG A 29 -6.25 10.12 -2.73
CA ARG A 29 -6.73 10.65 -1.46
C ARG A 29 -5.93 11.88 -1.01
N TYR A 30 -4.61 11.82 -1.12
CA TYR A 30 -3.75 12.91 -0.71
C TYR A 30 -3.89 14.13 -1.63
N ALA A 31 -3.98 13.93 -2.93
CA ALA A 31 -4.19 15.01 -3.88
C ALA A 31 -5.53 15.72 -3.65
N LEU A 32 -6.63 14.96 -3.47
CA LEU A 32 -7.96 15.53 -3.16
C LEU A 32 -7.98 16.25 -1.81
N PHE A 33 -7.36 15.68 -0.79
CA PHE A 33 -7.24 16.29 0.53
C PHE A 33 -6.52 17.64 0.47
N LEU A 34 -5.41 17.73 -0.23
CA LEU A 34 -4.64 18.95 -0.38
C LEU A 34 -5.35 19.99 -1.27
N ALA A 35 -5.96 19.56 -2.38
CA ALA A 35 -6.75 20.43 -3.23
C ALA A 35 -7.88 21.14 -2.44
N GLY A 36 -8.59 20.38 -1.57
CA GLY A 36 -9.59 20.93 -0.65
C GLY A 36 -9.03 21.91 0.39
N ARG A 37 -7.70 21.97 0.57
CA ARG A 37 -6.99 22.88 1.49
C ARG A 37 -6.23 23.99 0.76
N GLY A 38 -6.55 24.20 -0.52
CA GLY A 38 -6.01 25.31 -1.33
C GLY A 38 -4.60 25.06 -1.89
N TRP A 39 -4.13 23.81 -1.95
CA TRP A 39 -2.89 23.46 -2.65
C TRP A 39 -3.14 23.32 -4.15
N SER A 40 -2.17 23.73 -4.96
CA SER A 40 -2.09 23.35 -6.37
C SER A 40 -1.38 21.99 -6.46
N VAL A 41 -2.13 20.95 -6.78
CA VAL A 41 -1.60 19.58 -6.84
C VAL A 41 -1.59 19.09 -8.26
N SER A 42 -0.44 18.54 -8.68
CA SER A 42 -0.30 17.83 -9.95
C SER A 42 0.12 16.38 -9.71
N VAL A 43 -0.49 15.45 -10.42
CA VAL A 43 -0.19 14.02 -10.37
C VAL A 43 0.25 13.55 -11.74
N TYR A 44 1.43 12.93 -11.82
CA TYR A 44 1.90 12.29 -13.03
C TYR A 44 1.16 10.98 -13.28
N CYS A 45 0.64 10.83 -14.49
CA CYS A 45 -0.13 9.69 -14.93
C CYS A 45 0.57 9.01 -16.11
N GLN A 46 0.83 7.71 -16.01
CA GLN A 46 1.43 6.93 -17.08
C GLN A 46 0.37 6.59 -18.14
N GLU A 47 0.71 6.83 -19.39
CA GLU A 47 -0.11 6.46 -20.54
C GLU A 47 0.72 5.55 -21.45
N ASP A 48 0.38 4.25 -21.44
CA ASP A 48 1.05 3.26 -22.28
C ASP A 48 0.47 3.32 -23.69
N VAL A 49 1.33 3.64 -24.68
CA VAL A 49 0.95 3.80 -26.09
C VAL A 49 1.85 2.93 -26.98
N GLU A 50 1.41 2.64 -28.20
CA GLU A 50 2.25 1.98 -29.21
C GLU A 50 3.22 2.97 -29.85
N GLU A 51 2.74 4.19 -30.13
CA GLU A 51 3.52 5.29 -30.68
C GLU A 51 3.26 6.59 -29.91
N ILE A 52 4.34 7.33 -29.64
CA ILE A 52 4.26 8.60 -28.91
C ILE A 52 3.81 9.69 -29.86
N THR A 53 2.60 10.19 -29.67
CA THR A 53 2.01 11.29 -30.49
C THR A 53 2.00 12.61 -29.72
N GLU A 54 1.72 12.58 -28.42
CA GLU A 54 1.70 13.74 -27.55
C GLU A 54 2.47 13.42 -26.25
N PRO A 55 3.79 13.69 -26.22
CA PRO A 55 4.67 13.23 -25.12
C PRO A 55 4.22 13.65 -23.72
N VAL A 56 3.60 14.83 -23.61
CA VAL A 56 3.07 15.37 -22.35
C VAL A 56 1.76 16.08 -22.61
N ARG A 57 0.71 15.62 -21.99
CA ARG A 57 -0.62 16.24 -22.04
C ARG A 57 -1.11 16.52 -20.61
N THR A 58 -1.95 17.52 -20.42
CA THR A 58 -2.52 17.85 -19.10
C THR A 58 -4.01 18.00 -19.17
N ASP A 59 -4.69 17.60 -18.10
CA ASP A 59 -6.10 17.94 -17.86
C ASP A 59 -6.34 18.27 -16.38
N VAL A 60 -7.58 18.61 -16.03
CA VAL A 60 -7.98 18.86 -14.65
C VAL A 60 -9.08 17.90 -14.28
N TRP A 61 -8.84 17.12 -13.22
CA TRP A 61 -9.78 16.17 -12.67
C TRP A 61 -10.03 16.48 -11.19
N ARG A 62 -11.24 16.83 -10.82
CA ARG A 62 -11.67 17.16 -9.43
C ARG A 62 -10.76 18.20 -8.73
N GLY A 63 -10.29 19.21 -9.49
CA GLY A 63 -9.39 20.26 -8.97
C GLY A 63 -7.90 19.87 -8.91
N ILE A 64 -7.55 18.69 -9.38
CA ILE A 64 -6.18 18.17 -9.48
C ILE A 64 -5.73 18.26 -10.93
N THR A 65 -4.52 18.75 -11.19
CA THR A 65 -3.91 18.68 -12.52
C THR A 65 -3.33 17.29 -12.74
N ARG A 66 -3.81 16.56 -13.76
CA ARG A 66 -3.16 15.32 -14.19
C ARG A 66 -2.19 15.64 -15.31
N ILE A 67 -0.99 15.08 -15.21
CA ILE A 67 0.08 15.23 -16.22
C ILE A 67 0.30 13.84 -16.80
N PHE A 68 -0.22 13.62 -18.01
CA PHE A 68 -0.08 12.35 -18.70
C PHE A 68 1.26 12.33 -19.43
N ILE A 69 2.02 11.28 -19.19
CA ILE A 69 3.31 11.02 -19.83
C ILE A 69 3.18 9.75 -20.67
N GLN A 70 3.30 9.89 -21.98
CA GLN A 70 3.27 8.76 -22.90
C GLN A 70 4.59 7.98 -22.88
N THR A 71 4.48 6.65 -22.83
CA THR A 71 5.58 5.70 -22.94
C THR A 71 5.23 4.57 -23.89
N ALA A 72 6.10 4.34 -24.89
CA ALA A 72 5.97 3.24 -25.83
C ALA A 72 6.71 1.97 -25.39
N ARG A 73 7.50 2.05 -24.31
CA ARG A 73 8.20 0.90 -23.74
C ARG A 73 7.31 0.18 -22.73
N LYS A 74 7.40 -1.15 -22.71
CA LYS A 74 6.61 -1.98 -21.80
C LYS A 74 7.43 -2.50 -20.60
N GLY A 75 6.75 -2.90 -19.53
CA GLY A 75 7.37 -3.50 -18.36
C GLY A 75 8.31 -2.56 -17.61
N GLY A 76 9.40 -3.07 -17.05
CA GLY A 76 10.34 -2.29 -16.24
C GLY A 76 11.02 -1.14 -17.00
N LEU A 77 11.31 -1.32 -18.30
CA LEU A 77 11.87 -0.26 -19.13
C LEU A 77 10.87 0.88 -19.39
N GLY A 78 9.57 0.55 -19.49
CA GLY A 78 8.51 1.54 -19.59
C GLY A 78 8.39 2.37 -18.31
N ALA A 79 8.47 1.71 -17.14
CA ALA A 79 8.46 2.41 -15.86
C ALA A 79 9.66 3.37 -15.71
N LEU A 80 10.87 2.96 -16.10
CA LEU A 80 12.05 3.82 -16.06
C LEU A 80 11.97 4.99 -17.05
N ASP A 81 11.43 4.76 -18.26
CA ASP A 81 11.19 5.82 -19.25
C ASP A 81 10.18 6.84 -18.71
N PHE A 82 9.10 6.36 -18.08
CA PHE A 82 8.11 7.19 -17.41
C PHE A 82 8.75 8.04 -16.30
N ASP A 83 9.47 7.41 -15.37
CA ASP A 83 10.10 8.11 -14.24
C ASP A 83 11.08 9.20 -14.72
N TRP A 84 11.89 8.89 -15.75
CA TRP A 84 12.79 9.88 -16.33
C TRP A 84 12.06 11.06 -16.95
N LYS A 85 10.99 10.82 -17.72
CA LYS A 85 10.18 11.87 -18.32
C LYS A 85 9.47 12.72 -17.26
N CYS A 86 8.96 12.11 -16.19
CA CYS A 86 8.40 12.83 -15.05
C CYS A 86 9.43 13.76 -14.40
N VAL A 87 10.66 13.28 -14.16
CA VAL A 87 11.74 14.11 -13.61
C VAL A 87 12.07 15.29 -14.53
N ARG A 88 12.17 15.07 -15.84
CA ARG A 88 12.43 16.14 -16.81
C ARG A 88 11.34 17.21 -16.84
N ASP A 89 10.07 16.80 -16.84
CA ASP A 89 8.94 17.73 -16.81
C ASP A 89 8.89 18.48 -15.47
N ALA A 90 9.14 17.81 -14.35
CA ALA A 90 9.16 18.41 -13.02
C ALA A 90 10.22 19.52 -12.86
N LEU A 91 11.29 19.54 -13.66
CA LEU A 91 12.27 20.64 -13.67
C LEU A 91 11.64 21.97 -14.07
N THR A 92 10.62 21.94 -14.93
CA THR A 92 9.97 23.15 -15.48
C THR A 92 8.81 23.64 -14.60
N ARG A 93 8.36 22.83 -13.61
CA ARG A 93 7.18 23.16 -12.78
C ARG A 93 7.59 23.56 -11.36
N PRO A 94 6.88 24.50 -10.72
CA PRO A 94 7.14 24.86 -9.32
C PRO A 94 6.64 23.75 -8.38
N GLY A 95 7.10 23.77 -7.12
CA GLY A 95 6.54 22.97 -6.02
C GLY A 95 7.50 21.96 -5.42
N VAL A 96 7.02 21.29 -4.39
CA VAL A 96 7.67 20.15 -3.74
C VAL A 96 7.38 18.88 -4.55
N CYS A 97 8.35 17.99 -4.67
CA CYS A 97 8.18 16.69 -5.34
C CYS A 97 8.01 15.59 -4.30
N LEU A 98 6.85 14.94 -4.28
CA LEU A 98 6.61 13.68 -3.57
C LEU A 98 6.83 12.52 -4.53
N VAL A 99 7.73 11.62 -4.18
CA VAL A 99 8.04 10.41 -4.95
C VAL A 99 7.51 9.19 -4.19
N LEU A 100 6.70 8.39 -4.85
CA LEU A 100 6.13 7.16 -4.30
C LEU A 100 6.91 5.95 -4.80
N GLY A 101 7.65 5.32 -3.89
CA GLY A 101 8.64 4.29 -4.22
C GLY A 101 9.99 4.86 -4.66
N TYR A 102 10.98 4.00 -4.75
CA TYR A 102 12.36 4.39 -5.13
C TYR A 102 12.86 3.71 -6.40
N ASN A 103 11.96 3.13 -7.21
CA ASN A 103 12.32 2.34 -8.39
C ASN A 103 13.11 3.15 -9.43
N GLY A 104 12.73 4.42 -9.63
CA GLY A 104 13.39 5.39 -10.53
C GLY A 104 14.28 6.39 -9.81
N ALA A 105 14.73 6.10 -8.59
CA ALA A 105 15.49 7.07 -7.79
C ALA A 105 16.83 7.50 -8.40
N ALA A 106 17.38 6.73 -9.33
CA ALA A 106 18.57 7.09 -10.11
C ALA A 106 18.45 8.46 -10.80
N PHE A 107 17.23 8.93 -11.08
CA PHE A 107 16.98 10.21 -11.72
C PHE A 107 16.76 11.37 -10.73
N LEU A 108 16.53 11.12 -9.46
CA LEU A 108 16.26 12.14 -8.44
C LEU A 108 17.43 13.13 -8.20
N PRO A 109 18.72 12.74 -8.36
CA PRO A 109 19.82 13.70 -8.26
C PRO A 109 19.65 14.91 -9.19
N VAL A 110 19.04 14.74 -10.34
CA VAL A 110 18.77 15.84 -11.31
C VAL A 110 17.85 16.90 -10.68
N LEU A 111 16.76 16.47 -10.02
CA LEU A 111 15.87 17.38 -9.28
C LEU A 111 16.61 18.08 -8.14
N ARG A 112 17.46 17.35 -7.42
CA ARG A 112 18.21 17.88 -6.28
C ARG A 112 19.20 18.94 -6.70
N LEU A 113 19.95 18.72 -7.78
CA LEU A 113 20.91 19.65 -8.35
C LEU A 113 20.22 20.92 -8.87
N ALA A 114 19.01 20.78 -9.42
CA ALA A 114 18.17 21.91 -9.82
C ALA A 114 17.51 22.66 -8.63
N GLY A 115 17.89 22.34 -7.38
CA GLY A 115 17.36 23.00 -6.18
C GLY A 115 15.94 22.58 -5.78
N ARG A 116 15.37 21.56 -6.42
CA ARG A 116 14.02 21.08 -6.11
C ARG A 116 13.97 20.41 -4.74
N LYS A 117 12.85 20.55 -4.05
CA LYS A 117 12.59 19.87 -2.80
C LYS A 117 11.93 18.52 -3.09
N VAL A 118 12.56 17.45 -2.63
CA VAL A 118 12.11 16.08 -2.86
C VAL A 118 11.93 15.38 -1.53
N PHE A 119 10.79 14.72 -1.33
CA PHE A 119 10.64 13.72 -0.28
C PHE A 119 10.06 12.43 -0.86
N THR A 120 10.51 11.30 -0.33
CA THR A 120 10.23 10.00 -0.94
C THR A 120 9.59 9.08 0.09
N ASN A 121 8.46 8.49 -0.27
CA ASN A 121 7.97 7.29 0.41
C ASN A 121 8.80 6.11 -0.07
N MET A 122 9.51 5.46 0.88
CA MET A 122 10.51 4.45 0.57
C MET A 122 9.93 3.05 0.33
N ASP A 123 8.58 2.90 0.42
CA ASP A 123 7.95 1.60 0.24
C ASP A 123 8.56 0.49 1.13
N GLY A 124 8.47 -0.76 0.71
CA GLY A 124 9.15 -1.90 1.31
C GLY A 124 10.61 -2.05 0.86
N ILE A 125 11.28 -3.11 1.34
CA ILE A 125 12.66 -3.42 0.96
C ILE A 125 12.64 -4.29 -0.30
N GLU A 126 12.41 -3.70 -1.48
CA GLU A 126 12.19 -4.42 -2.73
C GLU A 126 13.36 -5.33 -3.14
N TRP A 127 14.60 -4.90 -2.90
CA TRP A 127 15.78 -5.70 -3.27
C TRP A 127 15.92 -7.00 -2.45
N LYS A 128 15.22 -7.15 -1.34
CA LYS A 128 15.17 -8.40 -0.56
C LYS A 128 14.16 -9.41 -1.10
N ARG A 129 13.29 -9.02 -2.03
CA ARG A 129 12.24 -9.92 -2.53
C ARG A 129 12.82 -10.98 -3.46
N PRO A 130 12.61 -12.28 -3.16
CA PRO A 130 13.16 -13.40 -3.95
C PRO A 130 12.67 -13.44 -5.41
N LYS A 131 11.49 -12.87 -5.68
CA LYS A 131 10.91 -12.84 -7.03
C LYS A 131 11.75 -12.06 -8.05
N TRP A 132 12.62 -11.16 -7.59
CA TRP A 132 13.44 -10.36 -8.48
C TRP A 132 14.77 -11.06 -8.79
N PRO A 133 15.19 -11.12 -10.07
CA PRO A 133 16.51 -11.62 -10.43
C PRO A 133 17.61 -10.68 -9.89
N LEU A 134 18.82 -11.21 -9.72
CA LEU A 134 19.94 -10.50 -9.09
C LEU A 134 20.23 -9.11 -9.67
N PRO A 135 20.21 -8.89 -11.01
CA PRO A 135 20.43 -7.54 -11.56
C PRO A 135 19.38 -6.54 -11.12
N VAL A 136 18.11 -6.95 -11.05
CA VAL A 136 17.00 -6.09 -10.61
C VAL A 136 17.11 -5.81 -9.11
N ARG A 137 17.52 -6.79 -8.30
CA ARG A 137 17.79 -6.58 -6.87
C ARG A 137 18.93 -5.60 -6.65
N ALA A 138 20.02 -5.70 -7.43
CA ALA A 138 21.14 -4.75 -7.41
C ALA A 138 20.66 -3.33 -7.79
N TRP A 139 19.81 -3.21 -8.82
CA TRP A 139 19.19 -1.95 -9.22
C TRP A 139 18.39 -1.33 -8.05
N PHE A 140 17.50 -2.07 -7.42
CA PHE A 140 16.74 -1.57 -6.26
C PHE A 140 17.64 -1.20 -5.08
N TYR A 141 18.67 -1.99 -4.79
CA TYR A 141 19.63 -1.69 -3.73
C TYR A 141 20.33 -0.34 -3.94
N VAL A 142 20.81 -0.09 -5.16
CA VAL A 142 21.46 1.18 -5.52
C VAL A 142 20.46 2.34 -5.46
N ASN A 143 19.24 2.14 -5.99
CA ASN A 143 18.20 3.16 -5.96
C ASN A 143 17.72 3.51 -4.55
N GLU A 144 17.69 2.55 -3.63
CA GLU A 144 17.40 2.80 -2.20
C GLU A 144 18.43 3.80 -1.60
N TRP A 145 19.73 3.59 -1.88
CA TRP A 145 20.78 4.50 -1.44
C TRP A 145 20.63 5.89 -2.08
N ILE A 146 20.40 5.95 -3.40
CA ILE A 146 20.23 7.21 -4.11
C ILE A 146 19.03 7.98 -3.56
N ALA A 147 17.88 7.33 -3.37
CA ALA A 147 16.70 7.94 -2.78
C ALA A 147 17.00 8.49 -1.38
N ALA A 148 17.66 7.69 -0.53
CA ALA A 148 17.99 8.06 0.84
C ALA A 148 18.84 9.32 0.93
N TRP A 149 19.80 9.54 0.02
CA TRP A 149 20.69 10.69 0.04
C TRP A 149 20.17 11.89 -0.77
N THR A 150 19.37 11.65 -1.79
CA THR A 150 18.83 12.70 -2.63
C THR A 150 17.65 13.41 -2.00
N SER A 151 16.75 12.68 -1.35
CA SER A 151 15.55 13.26 -0.73
C SER A 151 15.88 14.06 0.51
N GLN A 152 15.20 15.19 0.75
CA GLN A 152 15.32 15.94 1.99
C GLN A 152 14.68 15.21 3.17
N ARG A 153 13.61 14.45 2.90
CA ARG A 153 12.87 13.65 3.89
C ARG A 153 12.53 12.29 3.31
N LEU A 154 12.63 11.26 4.13
CA LEU A 154 12.21 9.89 3.82
C LEU A 154 10.94 9.58 4.62
N VAL A 155 9.96 9.00 3.97
CA VAL A 155 8.78 8.44 4.62
C VAL A 155 8.93 6.92 4.60
N ALA A 156 8.91 6.32 5.79
CA ALA A 156 8.77 4.88 5.97
C ALA A 156 7.32 4.61 6.38
N ASP A 157 6.67 3.69 5.72
CA ASP A 157 5.30 3.32 6.06
C ASP A 157 5.21 2.39 7.28
N HIS A 158 6.38 1.94 7.80
CA HIS A 158 6.47 1.02 8.93
C HIS A 158 7.72 1.28 9.78
N PRO A 159 7.67 1.11 11.14
CA PRO A 159 8.82 1.30 12.01
C PRO A 159 10.04 0.43 11.64
N ALA A 160 9.82 -0.83 11.23
CA ALA A 160 10.91 -1.71 10.78
C ALA A 160 11.60 -1.19 9.51
N ILE A 161 10.85 -0.58 8.59
CA ILE A 161 11.42 0.10 7.42
C ILE A 161 12.24 1.31 7.86
N ALA A 162 11.74 2.13 8.80
CA ALA A 162 12.50 3.25 9.34
C ALA A 162 13.80 2.82 10.03
N THR A 163 13.78 1.70 10.75
CA THR A 163 14.98 1.09 11.34
C THR A 163 15.96 0.64 10.26
N HIS A 164 15.47 -0.01 9.19
CA HIS A 164 16.30 -0.36 8.04
C HIS A 164 16.92 0.88 7.39
N LEU A 165 16.13 1.91 7.11
CA LEU A 165 16.60 3.15 6.49
C LEU A 165 17.62 3.91 7.36
N SER A 166 17.65 3.69 8.67
CA SER A 166 18.68 4.26 9.54
C SER A 166 20.09 3.72 9.24
N THR A 167 20.19 2.58 8.55
CA THR A 167 21.45 2.04 8.03
C THR A 167 21.91 2.73 6.74
N ARG A 168 21.05 3.50 6.09
CA ARG A 168 21.33 4.26 4.87
C ARG A 168 21.65 5.72 5.17
N ARG A 169 20.88 6.32 6.08
CA ARG A 169 21.02 7.73 6.46
C ARG A 169 20.55 7.93 7.90
N SER A 170 20.98 9.03 8.55
CA SER A 170 20.55 9.38 9.90
C SER A 170 19.04 9.24 10.09
N ARG A 171 18.62 8.61 11.19
CA ARG A 171 17.20 8.41 11.56
C ARG A 171 16.37 9.70 11.55
N LYS A 172 17.02 10.85 11.83
CA LYS A 172 16.38 12.18 11.79
C LYS A 172 15.85 12.56 10.40
N ALA A 173 16.35 11.94 9.32
CA ALA A 173 15.87 12.18 7.97
C ALA A 173 14.60 11.40 7.64
N THR A 174 14.21 10.42 8.47
CA THR A 174 13.10 9.52 8.22
C THR A 174 11.96 9.79 9.21
N VAL A 175 10.75 9.89 8.68
CA VAL A 175 9.49 9.90 9.45
C VAL A 175 8.72 8.60 9.18
N VAL A 176 8.04 8.08 10.20
CA VAL A 176 7.12 6.95 10.02
C VAL A 176 5.73 7.51 9.76
N ILE A 177 5.13 7.16 8.64
CA ILE A 177 3.75 7.48 8.31
C ILE A 177 3.14 6.24 7.64
N PRO A 178 2.31 5.47 8.34
CA PRO A 178 1.76 4.22 7.83
C PRO A 178 0.73 4.45 6.73
N TYR A 179 0.27 3.37 6.12
CA TYR A 179 -0.88 3.41 5.23
C TYR A 179 -2.18 3.59 6.03
N GLY A 180 -3.13 4.32 5.47
CA GLY A 180 -4.43 4.59 6.11
C GLY A 180 -5.54 3.66 5.65
N GLY A 181 -6.67 3.72 6.36
CA GLY A 181 -7.90 3.02 6.00
C GLY A 181 -9.13 3.78 6.48
N ASP A 182 -10.28 3.32 6.03
CA ASP A 182 -11.59 3.85 6.42
C ASP A 182 -12.38 2.79 7.21
N PRO A 183 -13.15 3.20 8.23
CA PRO A 183 -13.99 2.28 8.98
C PRO A 183 -15.06 1.65 8.08
N VAL A 184 -15.27 0.36 8.26
CA VAL A 184 -16.37 -0.38 7.66
C VAL A 184 -17.35 -0.72 8.78
N VAL A 185 -18.39 0.08 8.91
CA VAL A 185 -19.42 -0.09 9.95
C VAL A 185 -20.59 -0.96 9.48
N GLU A 186 -20.79 -1.01 8.17
CA GLU A 186 -21.81 -1.82 7.51
C GLU A 186 -21.39 -2.17 6.08
N ALA A 187 -21.89 -3.29 5.58
CA ALA A 187 -21.79 -3.68 4.18
C ALA A 187 -22.99 -4.55 3.78
N PRO A 188 -23.61 -4.35 2.61
CA PRO A 188 -24.66 -5.23 2.11
C PRO A 188 -24.17 -6.68 1.97
N ALA A 189 -24.98 -7.66 2.40
CA ALA A 189 -24.65 -9.08 2.22
C ALA A 189 -24.95 -9.60 0.80
N ALA A 190 -25.73 -8.87 0.00
CA ALA A 190 -26.14 -9.30 -1.33
C ALA A 190 -24.99 -9.76 -2.24
N PRO A 191 -23.79 -9.13 -2.27
CA PRO A 191 -22.67 -9.61 -3.08
C PRO A 191 -22.18 -11.02 -2.71
N LEU A 192 -22.41 -11.50 -1.48
CA LEU A 192 -21.99 -12.82 -1.02
C LEU A 192 -22.77 -13.93 -1.71
N ALA A 193 -24.07 -13.71 -1.96
CA ALA A 193 -24.95 -14.70 -2.57
C ALA A 193 -24.48 -15.10 -3.97
N ALA A 194 -23.96 -14.14 -4.76
CA ALA A 194 -23.41 -14.41 -6.09
C ALA A 194 -22.16 -15.32 -6.06
N LEU A 195 -21.48 -15.41 -4.91
CA LEU A 195 -20.31 -16.24 -4.68
C LEU A 195 -20.65 -17.52 -3.89
N GLY A 196 -21.92 -17.77 -3.59
CA GLY A 196 -22.37 -18.91 -2.80
C GLY A 196 -21.86 -18.88 -1.35
N LEU A 197 -21.74 -17.67 -0.77
CA LEU A 197 -21.21 -17.45 0.58
C LEU A 197 -22.32 -16.98 1.54
N GLU A 198 -22.17 -17.36 2.78
CA GLU A 198 -23.02 -16.92 3.91
C GLU A 198 -22.19 -16.10 4.90
N PRO A 199 -22.75 -15.04 5.50
CA PRO A 199 -22.05 -14.26 6.54
C PRO A 199 -21.51 -15.15 7.66
N LEU A 200 -20.27 -14.88 8.07
CA LEU A 200 -19.54 -15.61 9.13
C LEU A 200 -19.29 -17.10 8.87
N ARG A 201 -19.63 -17.62 7.70
CA ARG A 201 -19.39 -19.02 7.30
C ARG A 201 -18.20 -19.19 6.35
N TYR A 202 -17.35 -18.19 6.23
CA TYR A 202 -16.12 -18.24 5.46
C TYR A 202 -15.00 -17.41 6.10
N VAL A 203 -13.79 -17.72 5.70
CA VAL A 203 -12.58 -16.91 5.93
C VAL A 203 -12.09 -16.39 4.58
N VAL A 204 -11.40 -15.24 4.57
CA VAL A 204 -10.99 -14.60 3.33
C VAL A 204 -9.51 -14.25 3.32
N SER A 205 -8.85 -14.42 2.18
CA SER A 205 -7.50 -13.93 1.88
C SER A 205 -7.53 -13.10 0.60
N ILE A 206 -7.00 -11.89 0.64
CA ILE A 206 -6.99 -10.95 -0.50
C ILE A 206 -5.55 -10.55 -0.77
N ALA A 207 -4.97 -11.12 -1.81
CA ALA A 207 -3.58 -10.87 -2.19
C ALA A 207 -3.31 -11.29 -3.64
N ARG A 208 -2.20 -10.82 -4.21
CA ARG A 208 -1.66 -11.43 -5.42
C ARG A 208 -1.27 -12.87 -5.14
N ILE A 209 -1.48 -13.75 -6.10
CA ILE A 209 -1.13 -15.17 -5.96
C ILE A 209 0.38 -15.31 -6.19
N GLU A 210 1.15 -14.92 -5.19
CA GLU A 210 2.62 -14.94 -5.23
C GLU A 210 3.17 -15.71 -4.02
N PRO A 211 4.34 -16.38 -4.14
CA PRO A 211 4.99 -17.09 -3.03
C PRO A 211 5.19 -16.21 -1.80
N ASP A 212 5.58 -14.95 -1.98
CA ASP A 212 5.79 -13.98 -0.90
C ASP A 212 4.52 -13.72 -0.06
N ASN A 213 3.35 -14.08 -0.58
CA ASN A 213 2.07 -13.90 0.08
C ASN A 213 1.54 -15.20 0.74
N ASN A 214 2.31 -16.28 0.72
CA ASN A 214 2.01 -17.58 1.37
C ASN A 214 0.63 -18.17 1.04
N ILE A 215 0.10 -17.89 -0.15
CA ILE A 215 -1.24 -18.38 -0.54
C ILE A 215 -1.28 -19.91 -0.53
N LEU A 216 -0.21 -20.56 -1.01
CA LEU A 216 -0.11 -22.02 -0.98
C LEU A 216 -0.14 -22.58 0.45
N THR A 217 0.59 -21.95 1.38
CA THR A 217 0.59 -22.32 2.80
C THR A 217 -0.81 -22.22 3.39
N ILE A 218 -1.51 -21.11 3.12
CA ILE A 218 -2.88 -20.87 3.59
C ILE A 218 -3.84 -21.91 3.03
N VAL A 219 -3.77 -22.19 1.72
CA VAL A 219 -4.64 -23.17 1.06
C VAL A 219 -4.38 -24.58 1.58
N LYS A 220 -3.10 -25.01 1.69
CA LYS A 220 -2.73 -26.31 2.29
C LYS A 220 -3.23 -26.44 3.74
N ALA A 221 -3.05 -25.40 4.56
CA ALA A 221 -3.48 -25.38 5.95
C ALA A 221 -5.00 -25.48 6.11
N PHE A 222 -5.76 -24.76 5.26
CA PHE A 222 -7.20 -24.82 5.29
C PHE A 222 -7.72 -26.18 4.80
N SER A 223 -7.13 -26.71 3.72
CA SER A 223 -7.53 -27.97 3.08
C SER A 223 -7.08 -29.24 3.82
N ALA A 224 -6.24 -29.11 4.86
CA ALA A 224 -5.77 -30.25 5.66
C ALA A 224 -6.87 -31.01 6.41
N ALA A 225 -8.05 -30.41 6.59
CA ALA A 225 -9.21 -31.03 7.20
C ALA A 225 -10.51 -30.43 6.63
N LYS A 226 -11.60 -31.19 6.66
CA LYS A 226 -12.92 -30.65 6.36
C LYS A 226 -13.35 -29.67 7.44
N ARG A 227 -13.69 -28.43 7.03
CA ARG A 227 -13.94 -27.32 7.95
C ARG A 227 -15.43 -27.00 8.16
N GLY A 228 -16.28 -27.32 7.14
CA GLY A 228 -17.67 -26.86 7.10
C GLY A 228 -17.80 -25.34 6.91
N PHE A 229 -16.73 -24.69 6.51
CA PHE A 229 -16.60 -23.28 6.17
C PHE A 229 -15.99 -23.16 4.78
N LYS A 230 -16.08 -21.98 4.15
CA LYS A 230 -15.37 -21.72 2.91
C LYS A 230 -14.08 -20.91 3.16
N LEU A 231 -13.03 -21.19 2.39
CA LEU A 231 -11.90 -20.28 2.22
C LEU A 231 -12.06 -19.55 0.89
N VAL A 232 -12.15 -18.22 0.94
CA VAL A 232 -12.23 -17.38 -0.27
C VAL A 232 -10.87 -16.74 -0.50
N VAL A 233 -10.26 -17.03 -1.64
CA VAL A 233 -8.96 -16.46 -2.03
C VAL A 233 -9.16 -15.55 -3.23
N LEU A 234 -9.10 -14.24 -3.00
CA LEU A 234 -9.16 -13.24 -4.06
C LEU A 234 -7.76 -12.95 -4.58
N GLY A 235 -7.59 -13.13 -5.88
CA GLY A 235 -6.36 -12.85 -6.59
C GLY A 235 -6.46 -13.26 -8.05
N LYS A 236 -5.67 -12.65 -8.92
CA LYS A 236 -5.61 -13.04 -10.33
C LYS A 236 -4.80 -14.32 -10.46
N PHE A 237 -5.39 -15.33 -11.08
CA PHE A 237 -4.69 -16.54 -11.51
C PHE A 237 -4.29 -16.41 -12.98
N GLU A 238 -3.15 -16.98 -13.33
CA GLU A 238 -2.61 -17.09 -14.68
C GLU A 238 -2.39 -18.57 -14.97
N ASP A 239 -2.87 -19.05 -16.13
CA ASP A 239 -2.94 -20.48 -16.41
C ASP A 239 -1.57 -21.11 -16.72
N ASP A 240 -0.60 -20.31 -17.16
CA ASP A 240 0.78 -20.70 -17.45
C ASP A 240 1.73 -20.60 -16.24
N ASN A 241 1.22 -20.21 -15.07
CA ASN A 241 2.01 -20.03 -13.87
C ASN A 241 2.04 -21.31 -13.01
N ALA A 242 3.18 -21.93 -12.87
CA ALA A 242 3.37 -23.18 -12.11
C ALA A 242 2.94 -23.06 -10.63
N TYR A 243 3.23 -21.92 -9.97
CA TYR A 243 2.80 -21.68 -8.59
C TYR A 243 1.28 -21.59 -8.46
N HIS A 244 0.62 -20.95 -9.43
CA HIS A 244 -0.85 -20.87 -9.46
C HIS A 244 -1.48 -22.26 -9.64
N ALA A 245 -0.89 -23.11 -10.47
CA ALA A 245 -1.32 -24.50 -10.64
C ALA A 245 -1.16 -25.30 -9.34
N GLU A 246 -0.04 -25.14 -8.61
CA GLU A 246 0.20 -25.78 -7.31
C GLU A 246 -0.83 -25.31 -6.26
N VAL A 247 -1.16 -24.02 -6.21
CA VAL A 247 -2.19 -23.49 -5.31
C VAL A 247 -3.55 -24.10 -5.59
N ARG A 248 -3.94 -24.21 -6.87
CA ARG A 248 -5.22 -24.85 -7.26
C ARG A 248 -5.25 -26.34 -6.89
N ALA A 249 -4.15 -27.07 -7.15
CA ALA A 249 -4.04 -28.50 -6.85
C ALA A 249 -4.08 -28.81 -5.35
N ALA A 250 -3.66 -27.87 -4.49
CA ALA A 250 -3.70 -28.04 -3.03
C ALA A 250 -5.08 -27.77 -2.41
N ALA A 251 -6.03 -27.24 -3.18
CA ALA A 251 -7.32 -26.79 -2.67
C ALA A 251 -8.31 -27.95 -2.50
N SER A 252 -9.00 -27.97 -1.36
CA SER A 252 -10.19 -28.82 -1.15
C SER A 252 -11.43 -28.20 -1.83
N ASP A 253 -12.54 -28.92 -1.83
CA ASP A 253 -13.86 -28.47 -2.32
C ASP A 253 -14.45 -27.29 -1.51
N GLU A 254 -13.88 -26.99 -0.37
CA GLU A 254 -14.26 -25.86 0.49
C GLU A 254 -13.51 -24.55 0.11
N VAL A 255 -12.56 -24.60 -0.85
CA VAL A 255 -11.81 -23.40 -1.31
C VAL A 255 -12.46 -22.79 -2.54
N VAL A 256 -12.69 -21.48 -2.51
CA VAL A 256 -13.31 -20.72 -3.59
C VAL A 256 -12.30 -19.72 -4.15
N PHE A 257 -12.08 -19.75 -5.46
CA PHE A 257 -11.23 -18.82 -6.20
C PHE A 257 -12.07 -17.94 -7.14
N PRO A 258 -12.64 -16.83 -6.68
CA PRO A 258 -13.47 -15.98 -7.53
C PRO A 258 -12.67 -15.12 -8.53
N GLY A 259 -11.34 -15.25 -8.52
CA GLY A 259 -10.46 -14.38 -9.31
C GLY A 259 -10.17 -13.04 -8.63
N ALA A 260 -9.70 -12.07 -9.41
CA ALA A 260 -9.51 -10.72 -8.94
C ALA A 260 -10.83 -9.94 -8.99
N ILE A 261 -11.23 -9.36 -7.87
CA ILE A 261 -12.40 -8.48 -7.76
C ILE A 261 -11.91 -7.09 -7.42
N TYR A 262 -12.20 -6.10 -8.28
CA TYR A 262 -11.82 -4.70 -8.11
C TYR A 262 -12.98 -3.81 -7.66
N ASP A 263 -14.21 -4.33 -7.67
CA ASP A 263 -15.36 -3.63 -7.12
C ASP A 263 -15.20 -3.46 -5.60
N SER A 264 -15.03 -2.24 -5.17
CA SER A 264 -14.77 -1.89 -3.77
C SER A 264 -15.94 -2.26 -2.84
N ALA A 265 -17.18 -2.25 -3.34
CA ALA A 265 -18.34 -2.62 -2.55
C ALA A 265 -18.36 -4.13 -2.28
N ILE A 266 -18.03 -4.94 -3.28
CA ILE A 266 -17.93 -6.41 -3.15
C ILE A 266 -16.78 -6.77 -2.20
N VAL A 267 -15.58 -6.17 -2.41
CA VAL A 267 -14.41 -6.45 -1.57
C VAL A 267 -14.66 -6.03 -0.12
N ARG A 268 -15.36 -4.91 0.10
CA ARG A 268 -15.76 -4.46 1.43
C ARG A 268 -16.74 -5.43 2.09
N ALA A 269 -17.75 -5.90 1.37
CA ALA A 269 -18.70 -6.89 1.86
C ALA A 269 -18.00 -8.21 2.22
N LEU A 270 -17.09 -8.69 1.37
CA LEU A 270 -16.31 -9.90 1.63
C LEU A 270 -15.45 -9.81 2.90
N ARG A 271 -14.84 -8.66 3.19
CA ARG A 271 -14.13 -8.47 4.47
C ARG A 271 -15.10 -8.36 5.63
N PHE A 272 -16.12 -7.51 5.54
CA PHE A 272 -17.03 -7.21 6.64
C PHE A 272 -17.76 -8.45 7.17
N HIS A 273 -18.18 -9.35 6.28
CA HIS A 273 -18.91 -10.56 6.64
C HIS A 273 -18.03 -11.80 6.82
N ALA A 274 -16.71 -11.71 6.64
CA ALA A 274 -15.81 -12.81 6.90
C ALA A 274 -15.65 -13.05 8.39
N ARG A 275 -15.58 -14.33 8.77
CA ARG A 275 -15.29 -14.76 10.15
C ARG A 275 -13.87 -14.39 10.56
N ALA A 276 -12.91 -14.53 9.64
CA ALA A 276 -11.52 -14.12 9.85
C ALA A 276 -10.86 -13.75 8.51
N TYR A 277 -9.80 -12.97 8.61
CA TYR A 277 -8.94 -12.57 7.49
C TYR A 277 -7.59 -13.26 7.58
N LEU A 278 -7.16 -13.95 6.51
CA LEU A 278 -5.86 -14.60 6.43
C LEU A 278 -4.86 -13.72 5.67
N HIS A 279 -3.74 -13.41 6.30
CA HIS A 279 -2.70 -12.51 5.78
C HIS A 279 -1.35 -13.19 5.74
N GLY A 280 -0.96 -13.70 4.58
CA GLY A 280 0.26 -14.48 4.41
C GLY A 280 1.52 -13.69 4.05
N HIS A 281 1.46 -12.37 3.86
CA HIS A 281 2.60 -11.58 3.37
C HIS A 281 3.83 -11.70 4.28
N THR A 282 4.98 -11.99 3.67
CA THR A 282 6.27 -12.12 4.37
C THR A 282 7.12 -10.85 4.28
N VAL A 283 6.85 -10.00 3.32
CA VAL A 283 7.62 -8.79 2.98
C VAL A 283 6.69 -7.59 2.82
N GLY A 284 7.23 -6.40 2.97
CA GLY A 284 6.51 -5.14 2.80
C GLY A 284 6.68 -4.23 4.01
N GLY A 285 5.84 -3.20 4.08
CA GLY A 285 5.69 -2.30 5.23
C GLY A 285 4.32 -2.48 5.86
N THR A 286 3.57 -1.38 5.98
CA THR A 286 2.15 -1.41 6.37
C THR A 286 1.32 -1.84 5.16
N ASN A 287 0.91 -3.11 5.14
CA ASN A 287 0.17 -3.65 4.00
C ASN A 287 -1.27 -3.11 3.96
N PRO A 288 -1.70 -2.46 2.87
CA PRO A 288 -3.06 -1.91 2.73
C PRO A 288 -4.15 -2.94 3.02
N SER A 289 -4.00 -4.17 2.51
CA SER A 289 -5.02 -5.21 2.66
C SER A 289 -5.22 -5.65 4.10
N LEU A 290 -4.13 -5.65 4.92
CA LEU A 290 -4.21 -5.92 6.35
C LEU A 290 -4.87 -4.74 7.10
N VAL A 291 -4.51 -3.51 6.78
CA VAL A 291 -5.14 -2.30 7.37
C VAL A 291 -6.65 -2.28 7.09
N GLU A 292 -7.05 -2.58 5.86
CA GLU A 292 -8.47 -2.65 5.48
C GLU A 292 -9.21 -3.79 6.19
N ALA A 293 -8.55 -4.94 6.44
CA ALA A 293 -9.12 -6.02 7.24
C ALA A 293 -9.33 -5.60 8.71
N LEU A 294 -8.37 -4.88 9.30
CA LEU A 294 -8.53 -4.32 10.65
C LEU A 294 -9.70 -3.34 10.73
N TRP A 295 -9.85 -2.46 9.73
CA TRP A 295 -10.97 -1.52 9.65
C TRP A 295 -12.34 -2.19 9.43
N ALA A 296 -12.36 -3.34 8.76
CA ALA A 296 -13.55 -4.18 8.68
C ALA A 296 -13.86 -4.93 9.98
N GLY A 297 -12.95 -4.88 10.95
CA GLY A 297 -13.08 -5.59 12.24
C GLY A 297 -12.89 -7.09 12.11
N ASN A 298 -12.06 -7.55 11.19
CA ASN A 298 -11.76 -8.97 11.08
C ASN A 298 -10.83 -9.45 12.20
N ALA A 299 -11.11 -10.58 12.79
CA ALA A 299 -10.09 -11.40 13.45
C ALA A 299 -9.02 -11.76 12.41
N VAL A 300 -7.75 -11.53 12.72
CA VAL A 300 -6.66 -11.72 11.76
C VAL A 300 -5.89 -13.00 12.07
N ILE A 301 -5.54 -13.76 11.01
CA ILE A 301 -4.57 -14.86 11.07
C ILE A 301 -3.43 -14.44 10.14
N ALA A 302 -2.26 -14.09 10.68
CA ALA A 302 -1.18 -13.49 9.92
C ALA A 302 0.12 -14.29 9.99
N HIS A 303 0.89 -14.27 8.87
CA HIS A 303 2.25 -14.79 8.89
C HIS A 303 3.11 -14.01 9.89
N ASP A 304 3.87 -14.74 10.70
CA ASP A 304 4.68 -14.20 11.79
C ASP A 304 5.94 -13.51 11.27
N ASN A 305 5.89 -12.20 11.24
CA ASN A 305 7.04 -11.35 10.92
C ASN A 305 6.85 -9.96 11.57
N PRO A 306 7.92 -9.14 11.66
CA PRO A 306 7.84 -7.83 12.31
C PRO A 306 6.79 -6.89 11.73
N TYR A 307 6.52 -6.96 10.42
CA TYR A 307 5.56 -6.09 9.75
C TYR A 307 4.13 -6.39 10.17
N ASN A 308 3.75 -7.67 10.10
CA ASN A 308 2.40 -8.12 10.46
C ASN A 308 2.15 -8.00 11.96
N ARG A 309 3.16 -8.34 12.80
CA ARG A 309 3.07 -8.17 14.26
C ARG A 309 2.75 -6.73 14.66
N TRP A 310 3.48 -5.77 14.09
CA TRP A 310 3.25 -4.38 14.41
C TRP A 310 1.93 -3.86 13.85
N THR A 311 1.59 -4.22 12.60
CA THR A 311 0.36 -3.74 11.95
C THR A 311 -0.87 -4.29 12.66
N ALA A 312 -0.96 -5.59 12.88
CA ALA A 312 -2.13 -6.22 13.49
C ALA A 312 -2.19 -6.06 15.03
N GLY A 313 -1.04 -5.95 15.70
CA GLY A 313 -1.00 -5.86 17.17
C GLY A 313 -1.67 -7.07 17.82
N ALA A 314 -2.57 -6.81 18.77
CA ALA A 314 -3.31 -7.84 19.52
C ALA A 314 -4.45 -8.49 18.70
N ALA A 315 -4.72 -8.04 17.49
CA ALA A 315 -5.81 -8.54 16.64
C ALA A 315 -5.48 -9.84 15.89
N ALA A 316 -4.25 -10.37 16.02
CA ALA A 316 -3.79 -11.48 15.19
C ALA A 316 -3.40 -12.75 15.98
N LEU A 317 -3.83 -13.89 15.44
CA LEU A 317 -3.15 -15.18 15.60
C LEU A 317 -2.02 -15.27 14.59
N LEU A 318 -0.86 -15.76 15.00
CA LEU A 318 0.33 -15.79 14.16
C LEU A 318 0.68 -17.22 13.71
N PHE A 319 1.19 -17.36 12.48
CA PHE A 319 1.64 -18.63 11.94
C PHE A 319 2.98 -18.50 11.19
N ASN A 320 3.76 -19.59 11.14
CA ASN A 320 5.02 -19.66 10.41
C ASN A 320 5.02 -20.73 9.29
N ASP A 321 4.14 -21.71 9.40
CA ASP A 321 4.06 -22.88 8.53
C ASP A 321 2.62 -23.36 8.34
N VAL A 322 2.46 -24.44 7.58
CA VAL A 322 1.14 -25.06 7.32
C VAL A 322 0.48 -25.54 8.62
N GLY A 323 1.24 -26.14 9.55
CA GLY A 323 0.71 -26.71 10.78
C GLY A 323 0.18 -25.63 11.73
N SER A 324 0.98 -24.60 11.99
CA SER A 324 0.59 -23.46 12.83
C SER A 324 -0.54 -22.64 12.19
N CYS A 325 -0.56 -22.50 10.86
CA CYS A 325 -1.67 -21.88 10.15
C CYS A 325 -2.97 -22.70 10.30
N ALA A 326 -2.91 -24.02 10.14
CA ALA A 326 -4.06 -24.90 10.31
C ALA A 326 -4.62 -24.86 11.74
N ALA A 327 -3.75 -24.79 12.75
CA ALA A 327 -4.15 -24.63 14.15
C ALA A 327 -4.83 -23.27 14.42
N ALA A 328 -4.26 -22.16 13.90
CA ALA A 328 -4.85 -20.84 14.02
C ALA A 328 -6.21 -20.74 13.33
N ILE A 329 -6.36 -21.36 12.15
CA ILE A 329 -7.64 -21.45 11.45
C ILE A 329 -8.65 -22.25 12.31
N ALA A 330 -8.25 -23.41 12.84
CA ALA A 330 -9.14 -24.24 13.67
C ALA A 330 -9.65 -23.48 14.90
N LEU A 331 -8.77 -22.75 15.59
CA LEU A 331 -9.13 -21.90 16.72
C LEU A 331 -10.14 -20.82 16.31
N ALA A 332 -9.86 -20.08 15.23
CA ALA A 332 -10.75 -19.03 14.75
C ALA A 332 -12.11 -19.57 14.29
N LEU A 333 -12.18 -20.80 13.79
CA LEU A 333 -13.46 -21.41 13.38
C LEU A 333 -14.27 -21.94 14.56
N ALA A 334 -13.63 -22.42 15.64
CA ALA A 334 -14.29 -23.06 16.78
C ALA A 334 -14.67 -22.07 17.90
N ASP A 335 -13.84 -21.03 18.15
CA ASP A 335 -13.97 -20.14 19.30
C ASP A 335 -14.57 -18.78 18.94
N ASN A 336 -15.84 -18.57 19.26
CA ASN A 336 -16.55 -17.32 19.00
C ASN A 336 -16.06 -16.18 19.89
N GLU A 337 -15.72 -16.47 21.16
CA GLU A 337 -15.24 -15.44 22.09
C GLU A 337 -13.87 -14.91 21.66
N LEU A 338 -12.98 -15.80 21.23
CA LEU A 338 -11.70 -15.42 20.67
C LEU A 338 -11.87 -14.52 19.45
N VAL A 339 -12.73 -14.91 18.48
CA VAL A 339 -12.99 -14.11 17.27
C VAL A 339 -13.55 -12.74 17.65
N THR A 340 -14.46 -12.65 18.61
CA THR A 340 -15.01 -11.37 19.08
C THR A 340 -13.92 -10.47 19.66
N ARG A 341 -13.08 -11.00 20.57
CA ARG A 341 -11.96 -10.24 21.15
C ARG A 341 -10.97 -9.76 20.09
N LEU A 342 -10.62 -10.62 19.13
CA LEU A 342 -9.70 -10.24 18.04
C LEU A 342 -10.32 -9.17 17.12
N SER A 343 -11.63 -9.25 16.86
CA SER A 343 -12.37 -8.27 16.06
C SER A 343 -12.45 -6.91 16.74
N GLU A 344 -12.64 -6.86 18.04
CA GLU A 344 -12.61 -5.63 18.84
C GLU A 344 -11.21 -5.02 18.83
N ALA A 345 -10.18 -5.83 19.10
CA ALA A 345 -8.79 -5.40 19.04
C ALA A 345 -8.38 -4.87 17.62
N ALA A 346 -8.94 -5.45 16.56
CA ALA A 346 -8.72 -4.99 15.20
C ALA A 346 -9.26 -3.57 14.98
N ARG A 347 -10.50 -3.31 15.39
CA ARG A 347 -11.11 -1.97 15.29
C ARG A 347 -10.38 -0.93 16.12
N GLU A 348 -10.01 -1.27 17.36
CA GLU A 348 -9.23 -0.41 18.24
C GLU A 348 -7.87 -0.08 17.64
N ARG A 349 -7.16 -1.10 17.12
CA ARG A 349 -5.86 -0.93 16.46
C ARG A 349 -5.95 -0.04 15.24
N ALA A 350 -6.94 -0.27 14.37
CA ALA A 350 -7.20 0.54 13.19
C ALA A 350 -7.48 2.00 13.56
N ALA A 351 -8.37 2.22 14.52
CA ALA A 351 -8.75 3.55 14.98
C ALA A 351 -7.60 4.30 15.66
N ALA A 352 -6.69 3.59 16.34
CA ALA A 352 -5.54 4.20 17.00
C ALA A 352 -4.41 4.58 16.02
N ALA A 353 -4.21 3.82 14.92
CA ALA A 353 -2.99 3.93 14.13
C ALA A 353 -3.19 4.23 12.64
N PHE A 354 -4.36 3.93 12.04
CA PHE A 354 -4.48 3.87 10.59
C PHE A 354 -5.61 4.73 10.01
N LYS A 355 -5.93 5.87 10.66
CA LYS A 355 -6.93 6.82 10.11
C LYS A 355 -6.34 7.58 8.93
N TRP A 356 -7.00 7.55 7.77
CA TRP A 356 -6.59 8.34 6.61
C TRP A 356 -6.34 9.81 6.96
N ARG A 357 -7.21 10.43 7.75
CA ARG A 357 -7.05 11.83 8.14
C ARG A 357 -5.68 12.11 8.77
N ASP A 358 -5.25 11.25 9.70
CA ASP A 358 -4.00 11.44 10.43
C ASP A 358 -2.78 11.22 9.51
N VAL A 359 -2.87 10.22 8.61
CA VAL A 359 -1.89 9.96 7.57
C VAL A 359 -1.72 11.16 6.65
N LEU A 360 -2.82 11.69 6.11
CA LEU A 360 -2.81 12.81 5.15
C LEU A 360 -2.28 14.10 5.80
N VAL A 361 -2.65 14.37 7.04
CA VAL A 361 -2.14 15.51 7.82
C VAL A 361 -0.64 15.36 8.09
N ALA A 362 -0.17 14.16 8.40
CA ALA A 362 1.26 13.92 8.63
C ALA A 362 2.09 14.17 7.34
N TYR A 363 1.60 13.73 6.18
CA TYR A 363 2.23 14.05 4.89
C TYR A 363 2.20 15.55 4.58
N GLU A 364 1.08 16.23 4.83
CA GLU A 364 0.98 17.69 4.63
C GLU A 364 1.99 18.44 5.49
N ARG A 365 2.19 18.03 6.74
CA ARG A 365 3.19 18.64 7.64
C ARG A 365 4.60 18.53 7.06
N GLU A 366 4.99 17.36 6.54
CA GLU A 366 6.31 17.18 5.92
C GLU A 366 6.43 18.03 4.64
N CYS A 367 5.35 18.14 3.86
CA CYS A 367 5.31 18.97 2.65
C CYS A 367 5.45 20.46 2.99
N LEU A 368 4.73 20.96 4.02
CA LEU A 368 4.83 22.34 4.49
C LEU A 368 6.24 22.66 5.00
N ALA A 369 6.86 21.77 5.78
CA ALA A 369 8.22 21.94 6.28
C ALA A 369 9.25 22.08 5.14
N LEU A 370 9.03 21.44 3.99
CA LEU A 370 9.87 21.55 2.80
C LEU A 370 9.55 22.78 1.95
N ALA A 371 8.30 23.20 1.90
CA ALA A 371 7.85 24.34 1.10
C ALA A 371 8.22 25.70 1.76
N SER A 372 8.36 25.73 3.09
CA SER A 372 8.68 26.94 3.83
C SER A 372 10.13 27.39 3.58
N PRO A 373 10.40 28.70 3.47
CA PRO A 373 11.77 29.23 3.47
C PRO A 373 12.52 28.79 4.73
N ARG A 374 13.85 28.57 4.64
CA ARG A 374 14.69 28.25 5.80
C ARG A 374 14.56 29.35 6.84
N GLY A 375 14.07 29.03 8.05
CA GLY A 375 13.94 29.95 9.16
C GLY A 375 12.51 30.38 9.52
N ALA A 376 11.49 30.08 8.70
CA ALA A 376 10.10 30.26 9.10
C ALA A 376 9.69 29.08 10.00
N GLN A 377 9.32 29.36 11.25
CA GLN A 377 8.64 28.37 12.10
C GLN A 377 7.28 28.05 11.44
N PRO A 378 6.86 26.77 11.38
CA PRO A 378 5.50 26.46 10.96
C PRO A 378 4.54 27.17 11.92
N GLU A 379 3.59 27.93 11.36
CA GLU A 379 2.48 28.52 12.14
C GLU A 379 1.82 27.42 12.98
N GLU A 380 1.50 27.77 14.23
CA GLU A 380 0.87 26.94 15.27
C GLU A 380 -0.50 26.32 14.91
N ALA A 381 -0.96 26.46 13.66
CA ALA A 381 -2.31 26.15 13.22
C ALA A 381 -2.62 24.63 13.05
N LEU A 382 -1.67 23.72 13.30
CA LEU A 382 -1.89 22.28 13.15
C LEU A 382 -1.20 21.50 14.28
N GLN A 383 -1.68 21.65 15.52
CA GLN A 383 -1.47 20.62 16.54
C GLN A 383 -2.62 19.60 16.50
N PRO A 384 -2.53 18.52 15.73
CA PRO A 384 -3.18 17.29 16.13
C PRO A 384 -2.26 16.61 17.15
N ALA A 385 -2.88 15.92 18.11
CA ALA A 385 -2.16 15.05 19.03
C ALA A 385 -1.14 14.21 18.24
N THR A 386 0.10 14.11 18.76
CA THR A 386 1.17 13.31 18.15
C THR A 386 0.61 11.91 17.83
N PRO A 387 0.59 11.48 16.57
CA PRO A 387 0.07 10.16 16.26
C PRO A 387 0.87 9.09 17.02
N ARG A 388 0.18 8.13 17.63
CA ARG A 388 0.79 7.08 18.48
C ARG A 388 1.50 5.97 17.69
N TRP A 389 2.09 6.25 16.55
CA TRP A 389 2.90 5.26 15.83
C TRP A 389 4.42 5.39 16.05
N VAL A 390 4.83 6.24 16.98
CA VAL A 390 6.22 6.32 17.45
C VAL A 390 6.35 5.54 18.75
#